data_87d51d9bac92aff553e7e384b6b3980a
#
_entry.id   87d51d9bac92aff553e7e384b6b3980a
#
_cell.length_a   1.000
_cell.length_b   1.000
_cell.length_c   1.000
_cell.angle_alpha   90.00
_cell.angle_beta   90.00
_cell.angle_gamma   90.00
#
_symmetry.space_group_name_H-M   'P 1'
#
loop_
_entity.id
_entity.type
_entity.pdbx_description
1 polymer ?
#
loop_
_entity_poly.entity_id
_entity_poly.type
_entity_poly.pdbx_seq_one_letter_code
_entity_poly.pdbx_strand_id
1 'polypeptide(L)'
;MAFRKDLLLISSWIRPNTKVLDLGCGDGELLKILKQDKNISGYGIDNDIKNIKLSLRNNVNVLQMDLDKGLKGFELESFDYVVLAQSLQVIKNPKELLNQMLGIGKEIIISFPNMGHWSSRVQLLTCGVMPVTGNLPYAWHDTPNIHLCTIKDFLKFCKDNNFEILEHSITDNNQKTNLLTKMMPNLFGKIATFRIK
;
A
#
# COMPACT_ATOMS: atom_id res chain seq x y z
N MET A 1 -10.65 -13.03 -11.10
CA MET A 1 -9.54 -12.22 -10.52
C MET A 1 -8.86 -13.04 -9.44
N ALA A 2 -7.53 -13.04 -9.39
CA ALA A 2 -6.84 -13.68 -8.28
C ALA A 2 -7.10 -12.87 -7.00
N PHE A 3 -7.55 -13.53 -5.95
CA PHE A 3 -7.86 -12.90 -4.67
C PHE A 3 -6.58 -12.27 -4.08
N ARG A 4 -6.63 -10.99 -3.75
CA ARG A 4 -5.51 -10.23 -3.19
C ARG A 4 -5.29 -10.55 -1.71
N LYS A 5 -4.42 -11.50 -1.42
CA LYS A 5 -4.12 -11.92 -0.04
C LYS A 5 -3.48 -10.83 0.83
N ASP A 6 -2.84 -9.83 0.22
CA ASP A 6 -2.33 -8.66 0.92
C ASP A 6 -3.46 -7.87 1.60
N LEU A 7 -4.66 -7.82 0.99
CA LEU A 7 -5.82 -7.17 1.59
C LEU A 7 -6.34 -7.90 2.83
N LEU A 8 -6.22 -9.24 2.89
CA LEU A 8 -6.56 -10.00 4.10
C LEU A 8 -5.61 -9.70 5.25
N LEU A 9 -4.31 -9.58 4.95
CA LEU A 9 -3.33 -9.17 5.94
C LEU A 9 -3.65 -7.78 6.48
N ILE A 10 -3.87 -6.80 5.60
CA ILE A 10 -4.26 -5.44 5.98
C ILE A 10 -5.54 -5.49 6.81
N SER A 11 -6.55 -6.24 6.35
CA SER A 11 -7.79 -6.42 7.10
C SER A 11 -7.53 -6.96 8.50
N SER A 12 -6.62 -7.91 8.69
CA SER A 12 -6.34 -8.51 10.01
C SER A 12 -5.85 -7.49 11.05
N TRP A 13 -5.17 -6.43 10.62
CA TRP A 13 -4.65 -5.36 11.48
C TRP A 13 -5.67 -4.29 11.85
N ILE A 14 -6.76 -4.18 11.09
CA ILE A 14 -7.82 -3.19 11.32
C ILE A 14 -8.83 -3.74 12.33
N ARG A 15 -9.12 -2.96 13.36
CA ARG A 15 -10.08 -3.33 14.41
C ARG A 15 -11.52 -3.19 13.92
N PRO A 16 -12.47 -3.98 14.46
CA PRO A 16 -13.91 -3.80 14.19
C PRO A 16 -14.43 -2.43 14.65
N ASN A 17 -15.50 -1.97 14.02
CA ASN A 17 -16.21 -0.72 14.35
C ASN A 17 -15.31 0.53 14.30
N THR A 18 -14.33 0.57 13.40
CA THR A 18 -13.42 1.69 13.21
C THR A 18 -13.74 2.48 11.95
N LYS A 19 -13.19 3.71 11.86
CA LYS A 19 -13.25 4.55 10.67
C LYS A 19 -12.01 4.35 9.82
N VAL A 20 -12.19 4.00 8.54
CA VAL A 20 -11.09 3.67 7.62
C VAL A 20 -11.16 4.54 6.38
N LEU A 21 -10.02 5.10 5.97
CA LEU A 21 -9.85 5.76 4.68
C LEU A 21 -8.88 4.93 3.82
N ASP A 22 -9.31 4.53 2.63
CA ASP A 22 -8.49 3.74 1.69
C ASP A 22 -8.08 4.60 0.49
N LEU A 23 -6.79 4.92 0.39
CA LEU A 23 -6.21 5.77 -0.63
C LEU A 23 -5.73 4.94 -1.83
N GLY A 24 -6.23 5.27 -3.04
CA GLY A 24 -6.05 4.43 -4.22
C GLY A 24 -6.83 3.12 -4.09
N CYS A 25 -8.11 3.22 -3.68
CA CYS A 25 -8.93 2.07 -3.29
C CYS A 25 -9.27 1.11 -4.45
N GLY A 26 -9.00 1.49 -5.70
CA GLY A 26 -9.31 0.68 -6.86
C GLY A 26 -10.82 0.39 -6.96
N ASP A 27 -11.17 -0.88 -7.04
CA ASP A 27 -12.57 -1.34 -7.09
C ASP A 27 -13.26 -1.42 -5.71
N GLY A 28 -12.57 -0.99 -4.64
CA GLY A 28 -13.08 -0.97 -3.27
C GLY A 28 -13.08 -2.32 -2.56
N GLU A 29 -12.33 -3.32 -3.05
CA GLU A 29 -12.32 -4.68 -2.50
C GLU A 29 -11.97 -4.69 -0.99
N LEU A 30 -10.96 -3.92 -0.55
CA LEU A 30 -10.59 -3.84 0.86
C LEU A 30 -11.74 -3.33 1.74
N LEU A 31 -12.34 -2.21 1.37
CA LEU A 31 -13.44 -1.61 2.15
C LEU A 31 -14.68 -2.51 2.16
N LYS A 32 -14.95 -3.23 1.06
CA LYS A 32 -16.03 -4.22 1.00
C LYS A 32 -15.81 -5.33 2.02
N ILE A 33 -14.60 -5.93 2.06
CA ILE A 33 -14.23 -6.96 3.03
C ILE A 33 -14.39 -6.42 4.46
N LEU A 34 -13.83 -5.24 4.73
CA LEU A 34 -13.87 -4.64 6.06
C LEU A 34 -15.29 -4.29 6.52
N LYS A 35 -16.16 -3.84 5.63
CA LYS A 35 -17.57 -3.60 5.95
C LYS A 35 -18.30 -4.89 6.32
N GLN A 36 -18.07 -5.95 5.54
CA GLN A 36 -18.75 -7.24 5.76
C GLN A 36 -18.29 -7.94 7.05
N ASP A 37 -16.95 -7.96 7.27
CA ASP A 37 -16.37 -8.78 8.33
C ASP A 37 -16.20 -8.01 9.65
N LYS A 38 -16.09 -6.68 9.60
CA LYS A 38 -15.68 -5.86 10.75
C LYS A 38 -16.58 -4.66 11.04
N ASN A 39 -17.66 -4.48 10.28
CA ASN A 39 -18.62 -3.39 10.48
C ASN A 39 -17.93 -2.00 10.55
N ILE A 40 -16.94 -1.76 9.66
CA ILE A 40 -16.25 -0.47 9.62
C ILE A 40 -17.14 0.59 8.95
N SER A 41 -16.88 1.86 9.28
CA SER A 41 -17.30 3.00 8.47
C SER A 41 -16.11 3.53 7.69
N GLY A 42 -16.30 3.94 6.42
CA GLY A 42 -15.15 4.44 5.66
C GLY A 42 -15.47 4.83 4.24
N TYR A 43 -14.43 5.45 3.65
CA TYR A 43 -14.43 5.94 2.28
C TYR A 43 -13.21 5.43 1.54
N GLY A 44 -13.39 5.20 0.24
CA GLY A 44 -12.28 5.04 -0.69
C GLY A 44 -11.98 6.35 -1.41
N ILE A 45 -10.73 6.52 -1.82
CA ILE A 45 -10.30 7.57 -2.73
C ILE A 45 -9.65 6.92 -3.93
N ASP A 46 -10.04 7.34 -5.13
CA ASP A 46 -9.38 6.96 -6.38
C ASP A 46 -9.52 8.12 -7.39
N ASN A 47 -8.62 8.21 -8.36
CA ASN A 47 -8.72 9.21 -9.42
C ASN A 47 -9.30 8.64 -10.72
N ASP A 48 -9.28 7.31 -10.91
CA ASP A 48 -9.81 6.66 -12.11
C ASP A 48 -11.32 6.43 -11.99
N ILE A 49 -12.07 7.06 -12.88
CA ILE A 49 -13.54 6.95 -12.96
C ILE A 49 -14.02 5.50 -13.16
N LYS A 50 -13.19 4.61 -13.76
CA LYS A 50 -13.53 3.19 -13.90
C LYS A 50 -13.51 2.50 -12.54
N ASN A 51 -12.50 2.76 -11.74
CA ASN A 51 -12.37 2.24 -10.37
C ASN A 51 -13.52 2.75 -9.49
N ILE A 52 -13.83 4.03 -9.56
CA ILE A 52 -14.97 4.64 -8.84
C ILE A 52 -16.28 3.93 -9.16
N LYS A 53 -16.57 3.69 -10.45
CA LYS A 53 -17.77 2.96 -10.85
C LYS A 53 -17.82 1.53 -10.33
N LEU A 54 -16.67 0.86 -10.23
CA LEU A 54 -16.57 -0.48 -9.66
C LEU A 54 -16.78 -0.46 -8.14
N SER A 55 -16.16 0.49 -7.43
CA SER A 55 -16.35 0.68 -5.98
C SER A 55 -17.82 0.93 -5.63
N LEU A 56 -18.51 1.79 -6.39
CA LEU A 56 -19.94 2.04 -6.18
C LEU A 56 -20.80 0.78 -6.39
N ARG A 57 -20.48 -0.05 -7.40
CA ARG A 57 -21.14 -1.36 -7.60
C ARG A 57 -20.88 -2.34 -6.44
N ASN A 58 -19.75 -2.20 -5.77
CA ASN A 58 -19.39 -2.96 -4.57
C ASN A 58 -20.00 -2.38 -3.27
N ASN A 59 -20.89 -1.37 -3.36
CA ASN A 59 -21.50 -0.66 -2.22
C ASN A 59 -20.47 0.00 -1.30
N VAL A 60 -19.36 0.51 -1.89
CA VAL A 60 -18.32 1.26 -1.20
C VAL A 60 -18.51 2.75 -1.45
N ASN A 61 -18.49 3.56 -0.40
CA ASN A 61 -18.45 5.01 -0.53
C ASN A 61 -17.09 5.41 -1.07
N VAL A 62 -17.03 6.15 -2.17
CA VAL A 62 -15.80 6.55 -2.82
C VAL A 62 -15.85 8.01 -3.25
N LEU A 63 -14.72 8.70 -3.09
CA LEU A 63 -14.52 10.08 -3.55
C LEU A 63 -13.51 10.08 -4.71
N GLN A 64 -13.81 10.88 -5.74
CA GLN A 64 -12.84 11.12 -6.80
C GLN A 64 -11.86 12.19 -6.36
N MET A 65 -10.60 11.82 -6.17
CA MET A 65 -9.55 12.75 -5.75
C MET A 65 -8.19 12.27 -6.26
N ASP A 66 -7.36 13.24 -6.63
CA ASP A 66 -5.97 13.05 -7.00
C ASP A 66 -5.10 13.19 -5.74
N LEU A 67 -4.46 12.13 -5.31
CA LEU A 67 -3.62 12.09 -4.11
C LEU A 67 -2.40 13.03 -4.20
N ASP A 68 -1.92 13.31 -5.40
CA ASP A 68 -0.81 14.26 -5.62
C ASP A 68 -1.21 15.72 -5.34
N LYS A 69 -2.51 16.02 -5.23
CA LYS A 69 -3.02 17.33 -4.81
C LYS A 69 -3.21 17.46 -3.30
N GLY A 70 -2.88 16.40 -2.57
CA GLY A 70 -2.98 16.30 -1.12
C GLY A 70 -4.37 15.95 -0.62
N LEU A 71 -4.46 15.68 0.69
CA LEU A 71 -5.67 15.23 1.39
C LEU A 71 -6.43 16.42 2.02
N LYS A 72 -6.63 17.47 1.24
CA LYS A 72 -7.34 18.69 1.69
C LYS A 72 -8.81 18.39 1.98
N GLY A 73 -9.33 18.93 3.07
CA GLY A 73 -10.75 18.81 3.44
C GLY A 73 -11.05 17.68 4.43
N PHE A 74 -10.05 16.90 4.82
CA PHE A 74 -10.18 15.97 5.94
C PHE A 74 -9.72 16.64 7.24
N GLU A 75 -10.48 16.40 8.32
CA GLU A 75 -10.10 16.87 9.66
C GLU A 75 -9.01 16.00 10.26
N LEU A 76 -8.20 16.57 11.15
CA LEU A 76 -7.15 15.86 11.86
C LEU A 76 -7.76 14.71 12.69
N GLU A 77 -7.07 13.58 12.73
CA GLU A 77 -7.46 12.37 13.47
C GLU A 77 -8.89 11.87 13.21
N SER A 78 -9.46 12.22 12.05
CA SER A 78 -10.84 11.84 11.70
C SER A 78 -11.01 10.36 11.38
N PHE A 79 -9.91 9.63 11.14
CA PHE A 79 -9.89 8.19 10.86
C PHE A 79 -9.05 7.43 11.88
N ASP A 80 -9.47 6.21 12.21
CA ASP A 80 -8.65 5.30 13.02
C ASP A 80 -7.53 4.70 12.20
N TYR A 81 -7.79 4.39 10.91
CA TYR A 81 -6.81 3.88 9.97
C TYR A 81 -6.87 4.60 8.63
N VAL A 82 -5.71 4.96 8.09
CA VAL A 82 -5.57 5.40 6.69
C VAL A 82 -4.70 4.39 5.97
N VAL A 83 -5.21 3.82 4.88
CA VAL A 83 -4.55 2.74 4.14
C VAL A 83 -4.05 3.27 2.80
N LEU A 84 -2.85 2.84 2.38
CA LEU A 84 -2.29 3.05 1.05
C LEU A 84 -1.74 1.70 0.54
N ALA A 85 -2.59 0.92 -0.11
CA ALA A 85 -2.27 -0.45 -0.53
C ALA A 85 -1.71 -0.49 -1.94
N GLN A 86 -0.40 -0.78 -2.07
CA GLN A 86 0.34 -0.90 -3.34
C GLN A 86 0.23 0.32 -4.26
N SER A 87 0.09 1.51 -3.69
CA SER A 87 -0.01 2.77 -4.44
C SER A 87 1.13 3.75 -4.12
N LEU A 88 1.99 3.45 -3.13
CA LEU A 88 3.09 4.34 -2.73
C LEU A 88 4.02 4.70 -3.89
N GLN A 89 4.30 3.74 -4.77
CA GLN A 89 5.26 3.88 -5.86
C GLN A 89 4.79 4.80 -7.00
N VAL A 90 3.50 5.13 -7.08
CA VAL A 90 2.93 6.01 -8.11
C VAL A 90 2.75 7.46 -7.63
N ILE A 91 2.99 7.73 -6.35
CA ILE A 91 2.84 9.05 -5.73
C ILE A 91 4.07 9.91 -6.03
N LYS A 92 3.88 11.16 -6.45
CA LYS A 92 4.97 12.10 -6.77
C LYS A 92 5.73 12.55 -5.52
N ASN A 93 5.00 12.85 -4.43
CA ASN A 93 5.56 13.34 -3.17
C ASN A 93 5.20 12.40 -2.00
N PRO A 94 5.81 11.18 -1.91
CA PRO A 94 5.46 10.20 -0.89
C PRO A 94 5.58 10.72 0.54
N LYS A 95 6.64 11.48 0.83
CA LYS A 95 6.87 12.06 2.17
C LYS A 95 5.73 12.97 2.60
N GLU A 96 5.30 13.86 1.73
CA GLU A 96 4.21 14.79 2.04
C GLU A 96 2.89 14.05 2.24
N LEU A 97 2.58 13.08 1.36
CA LEU A 97 1.37 12.27 1.51
C LEU A 97 1.36 11.50 2.82
N LEU A 98 2.47 10.86 3.20
CA LEU A 98 2.57 10.10 4.45
C LEU A 98 2.39 10.99 5.69
N ASN A 99 2.95 12.21 5.68
CA ASN A 99 2.73 13.18 6.76
C ASN A 99 1.25 13.60 6.84
N GLN A 100 0.59 13.82 5.70
CA GLN A 100 -0.84 14.13 5.67
C GLN A 100 -1.69 12.94 6.17
N MET A 101 -1.34 11.72 5.77
CA MET A 101 -2.01 10.51 6.26
C MET A 101 -1.92 10.39 7.78
N LEU A 102 -0.73 10.64 8.37
CA LEU A 102 -0.53 10.65 9.83
C LEU A 102 -1.28 11.79 10.52
N GLY A 103 -1.50 12.91 9.83
CA GLY A 103 -2.30 14.01 10.38
C GLY A 103 -3.80 13.69 10.47
N ILE A 104 -4.35 12.95 9.50
CA ILE A 104 -5.78 12.63 9.44
C ILE A 104 -6.14 11.28 10.06
N GLY A 105 -5.17 10.36 10.21
CA GLY A 105 -5.36 9.03 10.78
C GLY A 105 -4.52 8.79 12.01
N LYS A 106 -5.05 8.01 12.96
CA LYS A 106 -4.31 7.60 14.18
C LYS A 106 -3.20 6.61 13.86
N GLU A 107 -3.43 5.73 12.89
CA GLU A 107 -2.47 4.75 12.40
C GLU A 107 -2.58 4.68 10.87
N ILE A 108 -1.45 4.47 10.20
CA ILE A 108 -1.46 4.29 8.75
C ILE A 108 -0.91 2.91 8.37
N ILE A 109 -1.50 2.33 7.33
CA ILE A 109 -1.09 1.02 6.80
C ILE A 109 -0.67 1.22 5.35
N ILE A 110 0.56 0.82 5.04
CA ILE A 110 1.15 1.02 3.72
C ILE A 110 1.65 -0.31 3.20
N SER A 111 1.38 -0.62 1.95
CA SER A 111 2.05 -1.73 1.28
C SER A 111 2.65 -1.31 -0.06
N PHE A 112 3.76 -1.95 -0.42
CA PHE A 112 4.45 -1.67 -1.68
C PHE A 112 5.25 -2.90 -2.16
N PRO A 113 5.51 -3.02 -3.49
CA PRO A 113 6.38 -4.03 -4.04
C PRO A 113 7.85 -3.71 -3.73
N ASN A 114 8.59 -4.73 -3.28
CA ASN A 114 10.02 -4.59 -2.97
C ASN A 114 10.88 -4.73 -4.23
N MET A 115 11.47 -3.64 -4.71
CA MET A 115 12.44 -3.67 -5.81
C MET A 115 13.72 -4.43 -5.44
N GLY A 116 14.05 -4.54 -4.15
CA GLY A 116 15.23 -5.24 -3.63
C GLY A 116 15.14 -6.77 -3.68
N HIS A 117 14.05 -7.36 -4.20
CA HIS A 117 13.90 -8.81 -4.32
C HIS A 117 14.97 -9.43 -5.21
N TRP A 118 15.42 -10.65 -4.87
CA TRP A 118 16.53 -11.33 -5.57
C TRP A 118 16.31 -11.44 -7.08
N SER A 119 15.08 -11.69 -7.55
CA SER A 119 14.80 -11.81 -8.98
C SER A 119 15.07 -10.50 -9.75
N SER A 120 14.72 -9.35 -9.14
CA SER A 120 15.04 -8.04 -9.73
C SER A 120 16.54 -7.81 -9.79
N ARG A 121 17.26 -8.18 -8.72
CA ARG A 121 18.75 -8.05 -8.69
C ARG A 121 19.43 -8.93 -9.72
N VAL A 122 19.01 -10.20 -9.83
CA VAL A 122 19.57 -11.14 -10.80
C VAL A 122 19.32 -10.65 -12.22
N GLN A 123 18.09 -10.23 -12.54
CA GLN A 123 17.76 -9.74 -13.88
C GLN A 123 18.59 -8.50 -14.24
N LEU A 124 18.75 -7.54 -13.32
CA LEU A 124 19.59 -6.36 -13.55
C LEU A 124 21.06 -6.75 -13.71
N LEU A 125 21.58 -7.64 -12.86
CA LEU A 125 22.99 -8.06 -12.89
C LEU A 125 23.34 -8.85 -14.15
N THR A 126 22.49 -9.78 -14.58
CA THR A 126 22.79 -10.70 -15.68
C THR A 126 22.40 -10.15 -17.05
N CYS A 127 21.30 -9.42 -17.13
CA CYS A 127 20.76 -8.92 -18.39
C CYS A 127 21.04 -7.42 -18.63
N GLY A 128 21.39 -6.66 -17.60
CA GLY A 128 21.63 -5.21 -17.71
C GLY A 128 20.39 -4.38 -18.06
N VAL A 129 19.17 -4.93 -17.86
CA VAL A 129 17.90 -4.26 -18.17
C VAL A 129 17.10 -4.03 -16.91
N MET A 130 16.21 -3.00 -16.94
CA MET A 130 15.29 -2.75 -15.83
C MET A 130 14.40 -3.98 -15.60
N PRO A 131 14.31 -4.44 -14.35
CA PRO A 131 13.58 -5.65 -14.02
C PRO A 131 12.09 -5.52 -14.30
N VAL A 132 11.54 -6.52 -15.00
CA VAL A 132 10.11 -6.72 -15.18
C VAL A 132 9.74 -8.01 -14.44
N THR A 133 8.89 -7.91 -13.43
CA THR A 133 8.54 -9.02 -12.54
C THR A 133 7.02 -9.07 -12.32
N GLY A 134 6.52 -10.15 -11.72
CA GLY A 134 5.07 -10.27 -11.46
C GLY A 134 4.48 -9.14 -10.58
N ASN A 135 5.30 -8.49 -9.75
CA ASN A 135 4.87 -7.37 -8.90
C ASN A 135 5.23 -5.99 -9.49
N LEU A 136 6.11 -5.97 -10.48
CA LEU A 136 6.52 -4.79 -11.24
C LEU A 136 6.42 -5.16 -12.72
N PRO A 137 5.20 -5.26 -13.28
CA PRO A 137 4.97 -5.90 -14.58
C PRO A 137 5.22 -4.99 -15.78
N TYR A 138 5.52 -3.73 -15.54
CA TYR A 138 5.66 -2.72 -16.58
C TYR A 138 7.11 -2.57 -17.06
N ALA A 139 7.30 -2.26 -18.33
CA ALA A 139 8.61 -1.87 -18.85
C ALA A 139 8.99 -0.45 -18.36
N TRP A 140 10.26 -0.08 -18.45
CA TRP A 140 10.76 1.18 -17.94
C TRP A 140 10.09 2.43 -18.57
N HIS A 141 9.54 2.31 -19.77
CA HIS A 141 8.97 3.43 -20.54
C HIS A 141 7.44 3.55 -20.44
N ASP A 142 6.74 2.53 -19.92
CA ASP A 142 5.27 2.51 -19.80
C ASP A 142 4.79 2.31 -18.36
N THR A 143 5.70 2.29 -17.40
CA THR A 143 5.39 2.10 -15.99
C THR A 143 4.72 3.33 -15.38
N PRO A 144 3.63 3.16 -14.62
CA PRO A 144 3.10 4.24 -13.80
C PRO A 144 3.95 4.49 -12.54
N ASN A 145 4.90 3.60 -12.22
CA ASN A 145 5.71 3.70 -11.02
C ASN A 145 6.76 4.80 -11.16
N ILE A 146 6.69 5.78 -10.30
CA ILE A 146 7.64 6.91 -10.24
C ILE A 146 8.78 6.57 -9.28
N HIS A 147 8.45 5.99 -8.13
CA HIS A 147 9.40 5.66 -7.07
C HIS A 147 9.44 4.16 -6.82
N LEU A 148 10.57 3.55 -7.13
CA LEU A 148 10.83 2.15 -6.78
C LEU A 148 11.68 2.13 -5.51
N CYS A 149 11.17 1.55 -4.44
CA CYS A 149 11.91 1.44 -3.19
C CYS A 149 12.16 -0.02 -2.79
N THR A 150 13.13 -0.22 -1.94
CA THR A 150 13.37 -1.48 -1.25
C THR A 150 12.83 -1.40 0.18
N ILE A 151 12.72 -2.56 0.84
CA ILE A 151 12.35 -2.60 2.26
C ILE A 151 13.34 -1.80 3.10
N LYS A 152 14.65 -1.87 2.79
CA LYS A 152 15.68 -1.11 3.51
C LYS A 152 15.53 0.40 3.33
N ASP A 153 15.17 0.86 2.13
CA ASP A 153 14.93 2.27 1.87
C ASP A 153 13.76 2.78 2.68
N PHE A 154 12.66 2.03 2.75
CA PHE A 154 11.49 2.40 3.52
C PHE A 154 11.76 2.43 5.03
N LEU A 155 12.49 1.44 5.57
CA LEU A 155 12.91 1.42 6.97
C LEU A 155 13.80 2.63 7.32
N LYS A 156 14.75 2.97 6.43
CA LYS A 156 15.58 4.16 6.59
C LYS A 156 14.73 5.43 6.53
N PHE A 157 13.81 5.52 5.59
CA PHE A 157 12.89 6.64 5.45
C PHE A 157 12.04 6.85 6.71
N CYS A 158 11.48 5.78 7.30
CA CYS A 158 10.74 5.87 8.57
C CYS A 158 11.61 6.40 9.69
N LYS A 159 12.85 5.88 9.81
CA LYS A 159 13.81 6.35 10.82
C LYS A 159 14.17 7.84 10.63
N ASP A 160 14.47 8.25 9.41
CA ASP A 160 14.90 9.63 9.10
C ASP A 160 13.77 10.67 9.30
N ASN A 161 12.50 10.21 9.30
CA ASN A 161 11.32 11.07 9.50
C ASN A 161 10.61 10.83 10.84
N ASN A 162 11.20 10.04 11.76
CA ASN A 162 10.66 9.70 13.07
C ASN A 162 9.28 9.03 13.03
N PHE A 163 9.00 8.21 12.01
CA PHE A 163 7.79 7.39 11.96
C PHE A 163 7.99 6.14 12.80
N GLU A 164 7.09 5.91 13.74
CA GLU A 164 7.09 4.73 14.60
C GLU A 164 6.48 3.54 13.85
N ILE A 165 7.27 2.48 13.66
CA ILE A 165 6.78 1.24 13.06
C ILE A 165 6.17 0.37 14.15
N LEU A 166 4.84 0.23 14.14
CA LEU A 166 4.08 -0.58 15.09
C LEU A 166 4.15 -2.07 14.72
N GLU A 167 4.04 -2.36 13.44
CA GLU A 167 4.00 -3.73 12.93
C GLU A 167 4.43 -3.77 11.47
N HIS A 168 5.02 -4.88 11.02
CA HIS A 168 5.30 -5.11 9.62
C HIS A 168 5.14 -6.58 9.23
N SER A 169 4.82 -6.82 7.98
CA SER A 169 4.77 -8.15 7.40
C SER A 169 5.39 -8.13 6.01
N ILE A 170 6.25 -9.11 5.75
CA ILE A 170 6.95 -9.24 4.48
C ILE A 170 6.63 -10.60 3.90
N THR A 171 6.03 -10.59 2.72
CA THR A 171 5.51 -11.79 2.08
C THR A 171 6.28 -12.15 0.81
N ASP A 172 6.30 -13.44 0.49
CA ASP A 172 6.89 -14.01 -0.73
C ASP A 172 5.92 -13.99 -1.94
N ASN A 173 6.27 -14.74 -2.99
CA ASN A 173 5.44 -14.93 -4.18
C ASN A 173 4.05 -15.49 -3.91
N ASN A 174 3.91 -16.31 -2.87
CA ASN A 174 2.65 -16.92 -2.47
C ASN A 174 1.90 -16.05 -1.46
N GLN A 175 2.41 -14.83 -1.23
CA GLN A 175 1.92 -13.90 -0.21
C GLN A 175 1.89 -14.54 1.19
N LYS A 176 2.91 -15.34 1.51
CA LYS A 176 3.13 -15.97 2.81
C LYS A 176 4.44 -15.50 3.41
N THR A 177 4.47 -15.37 4.72
CA THR A 177 5.71 -15.23 5.46
C THR A 177 6.35 -16.60 5.65
N ASN A 178 7.64 -16.71 5.35
CA ASN A 178 8.43 -17.93 5.55
C ASN A 178 9.77 -17.61 6.23
N LEU A 179 10.56 -18.64 6.56
CA LEU A 179 11.84 -18.44 7.24
C LEU A 179 12.79 -17.52 6.46
N LEU A 180 12.84 -17.65 5.12
CA LEU A 180 13.70 -16.85 4.27
C LEU A 180 13.29 -15.36 4.27
N THR A 181 11.98 -15.06 4.20
CA THR A 181 11.48 -13.69 4.28
C THR A 181 11.70 -13.07 5.66
N LYS A 182 11.77 -13.88 6.73
CA LYS A 182 12.09 -13.41 8.09
C LYS A 182 13.58 -13.13 8.26
N MET A 183 14.47 -14.02 7.79
CA MET A 183 15.92 -13.87 7.94
C MET A 183 16.51 -12.80 7.00
N MET A 184 16.07 -12.76 5.76
CA MET A 184 16.58 -11.85 4.73
C MET A 184 15.42 -11.16 3.98
N PRO A 185 14.64 -10.30 4.68
CA PRO A 185 13.39 -9.72 4.15
C PRO A 185 13.62 -8.94 2.86
N ASN A 186 14.69 -8.16 2.79
CA ASN A 186 14.99 -7.33 1.61
C ASN A 186 15.40 -8.16 0.37
N LEU A 187 15.79 -9.42 0.55
CA LEU A 187 16.19 -10.30 -0.56
C LEU A 187 15.05 -11.21 -1.02
N PHE A 188 14.29 -11.77 -0.08
CA PHE A 188 13.25 -12.77 -0.37
C PHE A 188 11.82 -12.23 -0.26
N GLY A 189 11.63 -11.05 0.33
CA GLY A 189 10.33 -10.39 0.38
C GLY A 189 9.95 -9.77 -0.95
N LYS A 190 8.71 -9.99 -1.39
CA LYS A 190 8.15 -9.39 -2.61
C LYS A 190 7.26 -8.20 -2.33
N ILE A 191 6.38 -8.34 -1.34
CA ILE A 191 5.49 -7.27 -0.89
C ILE A 191 5.82 -7.00 0.58
N ALA A 192 6.01 -5.75 0.90
CA ALA A 192 6.16 -5.27 2.26
C ALA A 192 4.91 -4.51 2.67
N THR A 193 4.41 -4.80 3.87
CA THR A 193 3.28 -4.10 4.50
C THR A 193 3.73 -3.62 5.86
N PHE A 194 3.50 -2.34 6.14
CA PHE A 194 3.87 -1.67 7.38
C PHE A 194 2.66 -0.99 7.99
N ARG A 195 2.52 -1.07 9.31
CA ARG A 195 1.63 -0.25 10.13
C ARG A 195 2.49 0.69 10.93
N ILE A 196 2.29 1.98 10.77
CA ILE A 196 3.11 3.03 11.37
C ILE A 196 2.22 4.11 12.02
N LYS A 197 2.87 4.88 12.90
CA LYS A 197 2.26 5.99 13.62
C LYS A 197 3.20 7.20 13.63
#